data_04a485e1c8b972df58725f9c76a10310
#
_entry.id   04a485e1c8b972df58725f9c76a10310
#
_cell.length_a   1.000
_cell.length_b   1.000
_cell.length_c   1.000
_cell.angle_alpha   90.00
_cell.angle_beta   90.00
_cell.angle_gamma   90.00
#
_symmetry.space_group_name_H-M   'P 1'
#
loop_
_entity.id
_entity.type
_entity.pdbx_description
1 polymer ?
#
loop_
_entity_poly.entity_id
_entity_poly.type
_entity_poly.pdbx_seq_one_letter_code
_entity_poly.pdbx_strand_id
1 'polypeptide(L)'
;ESLGYVFTKDPKAAEVLLYNTCSVREHAESKAYSRLGLAGVRKKAGESLILGVIGCMAERDGRDMLRRYPQVDLLCGPGELDKLPTLIDNASRTTVPDPESRVALAGNTSRRSSALSAAEDQLETLDLARAFNPDGDHAAGRSSYVRITRGCNKFCTYCVVPNTRGAEVHRPPNDIVEECRRLADQGVLE
;
A
#
# COMPACT_ATOMS: atom_id res chain seq x y z
N GLU A 1 0.44 3.83 14.34
CA GLU A 1 0.34 4.14 15.79
C GLU A 1 1.29 3.26 16.61
N SER A 2 1.33 1.94 16.41
CA SER A 2 2.27 1.04 17.13
C SER A 2 3.76 1.39 16.94
N LEU A 3 4.10 2.15 15.91
CA LEU A 3 5.45 2.61 15.58
C LEU A 3 5.70 4.07 15.97
N GLY A 4 4.81 4.69 16.76
CA GLY A 4 4.95 6.07 17.21
C GLY A 4 4.47 7.13 16.21
N TYR A 5 3.92 6.74 15.05
CA TYR A 5 3.32 7.69 14.10
C TYR A 5 1.91 8.06 14.53
N VAL A 6 1.56 9.33 14.35
CA VAL A 6 0.22 9.86 14.59
C VAL A 6 -0.43 10.22 13.26
N PHE A 7 -1.65 9.73 13.05
CA PHE A 7 -2.39 10.04 11.83
C PHE A 7 -2.88 11.50 11.86
N THR A 8 -2.69 12.22 10.75
CA THR A 8 -3.25 13.56 10.53
C THR A 8 -4.11 13.61 9.28
N LYS A 9 -5.22 14.34 9.34
CA LYS A 9 -6.08 14.62 8.19
C LYS A 9 -5.55 15.80 7.33
N ASP A 10 -4.63 16.59 7.88
CA ASP A 10 -4.02 17.69 7.15
C ASP A 10 -2.71 17.27 6.46
N PRO A 11 -2.71 17.14 5.12
CA PRO A 11 -1.49 16.78 4.39
C PRO A 11 -0.35 17.79 4.55
N LYS A 12 -0.66 19.05 4.91
CA LYS A 12 0.37 20.08 5.09
C LYS A 12 1.13 19.91 6.40
N ALA A 13 0.48 19.38 7.42
CA ALA A 13 1.09 19.10 8.72
C ALA A 13 1.81 17.73 8.75
N ALA A 14 1.68 16.92 7.70
CA ALA A 14 2.26 15.58 7.66
C ALA A 14 3.75 15.62 7.34
N GLU A 15 4.54 14.91 8.14
CA GLU A 15 5.98 14.65 7.90
C GLU A 15 6.19 13.42 6.99
N VAL A 16 5.19 12.53 6.94
CA VAL A 16 5.19 11.34 6.07
C VAL A 16 3.92 11.34 5.23
N LEU A 17 4.06 11.40 3.92
CA LEU A 17 2.96 11.27 2.96
C LEU A 17 3.07 9.96 2.20
N LEU A 18 2.10 9.08 2.37
CA LEU A 18 2.00 7.82 1.65
C LEU A 18 0.82 7.88 0.68
N TYR A 19 1.11 7.78 -0.61
CA TYR A 19 0.08 7.69 -1.64
C TYR A 19 -0.18 6.23 -2.01
N ASN A 20 -1.33 5.70 -1.55
CA ASN A 20 -1.79 4.39 -2.01
C ASN A 20 -2.39 4.53 -3.41
N THR A 21 -1.80 3.83 -4.35
CA THR A 21 -2.03 4.03 -5.78
C THR A 21 -2.67 2.82 -6.46
N CYS A 22 -3.38 3.09 -7.54
CA CYS A 22 -4.05 2.10 -8.37
C CYS A 22 -3.59 2.25 -9.83
N SER A 23 -3.33 1.13 -10.51
CA SER A 23 -2.94 1.09 -11.94
C SER A 23 -4.09 0.63 -12.85
N VAL A 24 -5.32 0.59 -12.35
CA VAL A 24 -6.49 0.14 -13.13
C VAL A 24 -7.21 1.33 -13.78
N ARG A 25 -7.08 2.53 -13.21
CA ARG A 25 -7.81 3.73 -13.64
C ARG A 25 -6.83 4.84 -13.97
N GLU A 26 -6.73 5.24 -15.23
CA GLU A 26 -5.90 6.33 -15.70
C GLU A 26 -6.12 7.65 -14.93
N HIS A 27 -7.37 7.95 -14.62
CA HIS A 27 -7.70 9.14 -13.81
C HIS A 27 -7.11 9.11 -12.39
N ALA A 28 -7.02 7.92 -11.78
CA ALA A 28 -6.40 7.77 -10.47
C ALA A 28 -4.88 7.96 -10.55
N GLU A 29 -4.26 7.46 -11.61
CA GLU A 29 -2.82 7.64 -11.87
C GLU A 29 -2.49 9.12 -12.07
N SER A 30 -3.23 9.83 -12.92
CA SER A 30 -3.04 11.27 -13.18
C SER A 30 -3.14 12.10 -11.90
N LYS A 31 -4.10 11.77 -11.01
CA LYS A 31 -4.22 12.41 -9.70
C LYS A 31 -3.02 12.10 -8.80
N ALA A 32 -2.53 10.86 -8.79
CA ALA A 32 -1.36 10.49 -8.02
C ALA A 32 -0.13 11.27 -8.47
N TYR A 33 0.15 11.32 -9.78
CA TYR A 33 1.27 12.09 -10.31
C TYR A 33 1.17 13.59 -10.00
N SER A 34 -0.01 14.17 -10.10
CA SER A 34 -0.22 15.58 -9.74
C SER A 34 0.10 15.84 -8.26
N ARG A 35 -0.31 14.95 -7.36
CA ARG A 35 -0.01 15.05 -5.93
C ARG A 35 1.47 14.85 -5.61
N LEU A 36 2.13 13.93 -6.31
CA LEU A 36 3.59 13.76 -6.20
C LEU A 36 4.33 15.03 -6.63
N GLY A 37 3.86 15.69 -7.68
CA GLY A 37 4.40 16.98 -8.12
C GLY A 37 4.26 18.06 -7.04
N LEU A 38 3.09 18.19 -6.43
CA LEU A 38 2.85 19.15 -5.34
C LEU A 38 3.72 18.87 -4.11
N ALA A 39 3.83 17.61 -3.70
CA ALA A 39 4.73 17.22 -2.60
C ALA A 39 6.20 17.52 -2.93
N GLY A 40 6.61 17.34 -4.20
CA GLY A 40 7.94 17.70 -4.68
C GLY A 40 8.24 19.20 -4.57
N VAL A 41 7.24 20.07 -4.76
CA VAL A 41 7.39 21.52 -4.55
C VAL A 41 7.69 21.81 -3.08
N ARG A 42 6.99 21.17 -2.15
CA ARG A 42 7.23 21.31 -0.69
C ARG A 42 8.65 20.90 -0.31
N LYS A 43 9.11 19.75 -0.80
CA LYS A 43 10.50 19.29 -0.56
C LYS A 43 11.55 20.25 -1.10
N LYS A 44 11.33 20.82 -2.29
CA LYS A 44 12.21 21.84 -2.87
C LYS A 44 12.24 23.15 -2.07
N ALA A 45 11.14 23.47 -1.37
CA ALA A 45 11.05 24.58 -0.46
C ALA A 45 11.76 24.32 0.89
N GLY A 46 12.35 23.14 1.08
CA GLY A 46 13.12 22.79 2.27
C GLY A 46 12.30 22.10 3.37
N GLU A 47 11.06 21.71 3.10
CA GLU A 47 10.28 20.95 4.08
C GLU A 47 10.86 19.54 4.27
N SER A 48 11.00 19.14 5.54
CA SER A 48 11.38 17.78 5.92
C SER A 48 10.17 16.86 5.73
N LEU A 49 10.07 16.23 4.57
CA LEU A 49 8.93 15.42 4.17
C LEU A 49 9.40 14.10 3.57
N ILE A 50 8.94 12.99 4.13
CA ILE A 50 9.09 11.65 3.53
C ILE A 50 7.90 11.41 2.59
N LEU A 51 8.19 11.13 1.33
CA LEU A 51 7.21 10.89 0.29
C LEU A 51 7.28 9.44 -0.20
N GLY A 52 6.24 8.68 0.08
CA GLY A 52 6.14 7.28 -0.34
C GLY A 52 5.02 7.03 -1.34
N VAL A 53 5.28 6.13 -2.29
CA VAL A 53 4.26 5.59 -3.19
C VAL A 53 4.08 4.10 -2.89
N ILE A 54 2.85 3.70 -2.60
CA ILE A 54 2.51 2.33 -2.29
C ILE A 54 1.44 1.79 -3.25
N GLY A 55 1.35 0.48 -3.38
CA GLY A 55 0.32 -0.17 -4.19
C GLY A 55 0.74 -0.45 -5.64
N CYS A 56 -0.27 -0.56 -6.53
CA CYS A 56 -0.06 -1.11 -7.87
C CYS A 56 0.84 -0.26 -8.78
N MET A 57 0.84 1.09 -8.64
CA MET A 57 1.75 1.92 -9.44
C MET A 57 3.21 1.73 -9.00
N ALA A 58 3.47 1.61 -7.69
CA ALA A 58 4.81 1.31 -7.19
C ALA A 58 5.33 -0.01 -7.76
N GLU A 59 4.51 -1.05 -7.77
CA GLU A 59 4.87 -2.36 -8.32
C GLU A 59 5.09 -2.33 -9.83
N ARG A 60 4.21 -1.64 -10.58
CA ARG A 60 4.28 -1.58 -12.05
C ARG A 60 5.44 -0.76 -12.56
N ASP A 61 5.59 0.46 -12.03
CA ASP A 61 6.55 1.44 -12.53
C ASP A 61 7.93 1.25 -11.89
N GLY A 62 7.96 0.69 -10.68
CA GLY A 62 9.20 0.29 -10.02
C GLY A 62 10.23 1.43 -9.95
N ARG A 63 11.48 1.09 -10.20
CA ARG A 63 12.60 2.05 -10.14
C ARG A 63 12.50 3.18 -11.17
N ASP A 64 11.75 2.99 -12.26
CA ASP A 64 11.54 4.05 -13.25
C ASP A 64 10.77 5.21 -12.65
N MET A 65 9.89 4.94 -11.68
CA MET A 65 9.21 5.99 -10.93
C MET A 65 10.20 6.87 -10.16
N LEU A 66 11.20 6.29 -9.49
CA LEU A 66 12.22 7.06 -8.76
C LEU A 66 13.07 7.93 -9.69
N ARG A 67 13.33 7.47 -10.92
CA ARG A 67 14.05 8.27 -11.93
C ARG A 67 13.22 9.45 -12.43
N ARG A 68 11.92 9.25 -12.63
CA ARG A 68 11.00 10.28 -13.12
C ARG A 68 10.56 11.26 -12.04
N TYR A 69 10.50 10.78 -10.80
CA TYR A 69 10.08 11.53 -9.61
C TYR A 69 11.11 11.40 -8.48
N PRO A 70 12.26 12.08 -8.60
CA PRO A 70 13.37 11.94 -7.64
C PRO A 70 13.00 12.39 -6.22
N GLN A 71 11.93 13.18 -6.07
CA GLN A 71 11.38 13.58 -4.78
C GLN A 71 10.73 12.44 -4.00
N VAL A 72 10.39 11.31 -4.63
CA VAL A 72 9.84 10.13 -3.95
C VAL A 72 10.95 9.44 -3.19
N ASP A 73 10.76 9.19 -1.90
CA ASP A 73 11.77 8.58 -1.04
C ASP A 73 11.66 7.07 -0.99
N LEU A 74 10.45 6.52 -1.09
CA LEU A 74 10.25 5.08 -1.00
C LEU A 74 9.13 4.57 -1.92
N LEU A 75 9.28 3.31 -2.34
CA LEU A 75 8.29 2.55 -3.10
C LEU A 75 7.99 1.23 -2.38
N CYS A 76 6.70 0.91 -2.26
CA CYS A 76 6.27 -0.34 -1.68
C CYS A 76 5.15 -0.97 -2.51
N GLY A 77 5.40 -2.16 -3.02
CA GLY A 77 4.41 -2.96 -3.72
C GLY A 77 3.27 -3.44 -2.80
N PRO A 78 2.13 -3.80 -3.37
CA PRO A 78 0.98 -4.24 -2.56
C PRO A 78 1.22 -5.57 -1.82
N GLY A 79 2.26 -6.32 -2.21
CA GLY A 79 2.68 -7.56 -1.57
C GLY A 79 3.68 -7.40 -0.44
N GLU A 80 4.24 -6.21 -0.27
CA GLU A 80 5.40 -5.96 0.57
C GLU A 80 5.12 -4.92 1.67
N LEU A 81 3.84 -4.75 2.03
CA LEU A 81 3.42 -3.73 3.00
C LEU A 81 3.98 -3.94 4.40
N ASP A 82 4.35 -5.18 4.75
CA ASP A 82 5.06 -5.53 5.98
C ASP A 82 6.43 -4.84 6.10
N LYS A 83 7.06 -4.53 4.96
CA LYS A 83 8.36 -3.83 4.90
C LYS A 83 8.23 -2.30 4.97
N LEU A 84 7.02 -1.77 4.90
CA LEU A 84 6.77 -0.32 4.88
C LEU A 84 7.38 0.41 6.10
N PRO A 85 7.30 -0.11 7.34
CA PRO A 85 7.96 0.51 8.49
C PRO A 85 9.46 0.67 8.32
N THR A 86 10.13 -0.37 7.81
CA THR A 86 11.58 -0.34 7.56
C THR A 86 11.93 0.68 6.46
N LEU A 87 11.12 0.77 5.40
CA LEU A 87 11.34 1.75 4.33
C LEU A 87 11.23 3.19 4.85
N ILE A 88 10.25 3.46 5.72
CA ILE A 88 10.08 4.79 6.33
C ILE A 88 11.27 5.12 7.23
N ASP A 89 11.70 4.16 8.06
CA ASP A 89 12.85 4.33 8.96
C ASP A 89 14.14 4.60 8.16
N ASN A 90 14.39 3.84 7.09
CA ASN A 90 15.50 4.08 6.17
C ASN A 90 15.45 5.50 5.57
N ALA A 91 14.27 5.92 5.10
CA ALA A 91 14.09 7.25 4.52
C ALA A 91 14.31 8.38 5.55
N SER A 92 14.01 8.14 6.82
CA SER A 92 14.19 9.12 7.90
C SER A 92 15.64 9.29 8.34
N ARG A 93 16.45 8.22 8.26
CA ARG A 93 17.83 8.19 8.79
C ARG A 93 18.89 8.59 7.77
N THR A 94 18.61 8.52 6.48
CA THR A 94 19.65 8.60 5.45
C THR A 94 19.45 9.80 4.54
N THR A 95 20.46 10.69 4.49
CA THR A 95 20.50 11.84 3.58
C THR A 95 20.71 11.45 2.10
N VAL A 96 21.33 10.29 1.83
CA VAL A 96 21.49 9.71 0.48
C VAL A 96 21.18 8.21 0.59
N PRO A 97 19.91 7.82 0.46
CA PRO A 97 19.53 6.41 0.56
C PRO A 97 20.08 5.60 -0.62
N ASP A 98 20.68 4.46 -0.33
CA ASP A 98 20.91 3.43 -1.35
C ASP A 98 19.60 3.10 -2.07
N PRO A 99 19.60 3.02 -3.43
CA PRO A 99 18.40 2.71 -4.19
C PRO A 99 17.67 1.42 -3.76
N GLU A 100 18.41 0.43 -3.28
CA GLU A 100 17.82 -0.83 -2.80
C GLU A 100 17.08 -0.63 -1.46
N SER A 101 17.59 0.22 -0.59
CA SER A 101 16.96 0.51 0.71
C SER A 101 15.65 1.30 0.62
N ARG A 102 15.32 1.81 -0.58
CA ARG A 102 14.14 2.63 -0.86
C ARG A 102 12.98 1.84 -1.45
N VAL A 103 13.19 0.57 -1.81
CA VAL A 103 12.24 -0.16 -2.67
C VAL A 103 11.94 -1.53 -2.08
N ALA A 104 10.66 -1.85 -1.91
CA ALA A 104 10.16 -3.18 -1.63
C ALA A 104 9.08 -3.51 -2.67
N LEU A 105 9.42 -4.38 -3.63
CA LEU A 105 8.56 -4.81 -4.74
C LEU A 105 8.64 -6.32 -4.88
N ALA A 106 7.50 -6.97 -5.08
CA ALA A 106 7.43 -8.40 -5.27
C ALA A 106 8.04 -8.85 -6.62
N GLY A 107 7.98 -7.97 -7.63
CA GLY A 107 8.44 -8.26 -8.98
C GLY A 107 7.67 -9.40 -9.65
N ASN A 108 8.13 -9.79 -10.85
CA ASN A 108 7.52 -10.90 -11.60
C ASN A 108 7.86 -12.30 -11.04
N THR A 109 8.71 -12.39 -10.02
CA THR A 109 9.15 -13.67 -9.43
C THR A 109 8.07 -14.33 -8.59
N SER A 110 7.14 -13.56 -8.01
CA SER A 110 6.01 -14.09 -7.23
C SER A 110 5.02 -14.93 -8.04
N ARG A 111 5.14 -14.93 -9.36
CA ARG A 111 4.29 -15.72 -10.27
C ARG A 111 4.66 -17.20 -10.35
N ARG A 112 5.88 -17.59 -9.94
CA ARG A 112 6.44 -18.89 -10.26
C ARG A 112 6.81 -19.75 -9.07
N SER A 113 6.72 -19.27 -7.84
CA SER A 113 7.26 -20.00 -6.70
C SER A 113 6.21 -20.47 -5.71
N SER A 114 6.49 -21.60 -5.11
CA SER A 114 5.87 -22.15 -3.89
C SER A 114 6.00 -21.22 -2.64
N ALA A 115 6.54 -20.02 -2.81
CA ALA A 115 6.54 -18.95 -1.80
C ALA A 115 5.14 -18.33 -1.58
N LEU A 116 4.12 -18.83 -2.28
CA LEU A 116 2.72 -18.43 -2.07
C LEU A 116 2.27 -18.62 -0.61
N SER A 117 2.66 -19.70 0.05
CA SER A 117 2.26 -19.94 1.44
C SER A 117 2.84 -18.91 2.42
N ALA A 118 4.13 -18.56 2.29
CA ALA A 118 4.74 -17.56 3.16
C ALA A 118 4.16 -16.15 2.93
N ALA A 119 3.81 -15.83 1.68
CA ALA A 119 3.11 -14.58 1.36
C ALA A 119 1.65 -14.58 1.85
N GLU A 120 1.00 -15.74 1.89
CA GLU A 120 -0.32 -15.94 2.49
C GLU A 120 -0.28 -15.62 3.97
N ASP A 121 0.66 -16.20 4.72
CA ASP A 121 0.79 -16.01 6.17
C ASP A 121 1.07 -14.55 6.55
N GLN A 122 1.96 -13.87 5.81
CA GLN A 122 2.28 -12.47 6.06
C GLN A 122 1.11 -11.53 5.76
N LEU A 123 0.38 -11.78 4.68
CA LEU A 123 -0.79 -10.98 4.31
C LEU A 123 -1.97 -11.22 5.23
N GLU A 124 -2.14 -12.45 5.71
CA GLU A 124 -3.14 -12.78 6.71
C GLU A 124 -2.85 -12.03 8.01
N THR A 125 -1.59 -12.02 8.45
CA THR A 125 -1.15 -11.25 9.63
C THR A 125 -1.43 -9.76 9.46
N LEU A 126 -1.20 -9.19 8.27
CA LEU A 126 -1.52 -7.79 7.99
C LEU A 126 -3.03 -7.51 7.93
N ASP A 127 -3.82 -8.45 7.46
CA ASP A 127 -5.28 -8.31 7.44
C ASP A 127 -5.88 -8.47 8.85
N LEU A 128 -5.33 -9.37 9.67
CA LEU A 128 -5.69 -9.51 11.08
C LEU A 128 -5.22 -8.29 11.90
N ALA A 129 -4.06 -7.74 11.56
CA ALA A 129 -3.54 -6.51 12.17
C ALA A 129 -4.21 -5.23 11.64
N ARG A 130 -5.13 -5.32 10.70
CA ARG A 130 -6.13 -4.28 10.49
C ARG A 130 -6.95 -4.16 11.76
N ALA A 131 -6.30 -3.60 12.78
CA ALA A 131 -7.00 -3.14 13.95
C ALA A 131 -8.10 -2.22 13.43
N PHE A 132 -9.30 -2.72 13.47
CA PHE A 132 -10.47 -1.90 13.22
C PHE A 132 -10.33 -0.75 14.20
N ASN A 133 -10.12 0.45 13.69
CA ASN A 133 -10.13 1.64 14.52
C ASN A 133 -11.60 2.01 14.75
N PRO A 134 -12.18 1.71 15.91
CA PRO A 134 -13.59 1.99 16.19
C PRO A 134 -13.88 3.50 16.13
N ASP A 135 -12.87 4.34 16.30
CA ASP A 135 -12.96 5.81 16.25
C ASP A 135 -12.65 6.37 14.85
N GLY A 136 -12.32 5.51 13.88
CA GLY A 136 -12.15 5.90 12.49
C GLY A 136 -13.49 6.29 11.85
N ASP A 137 -13.43 6.98 10.71
CA ASP A 137 -14.61 7.40 9.93
C ASP A 137 -15.55 6.25 9.50
N HIS A 138 -15.15 4.99 9.75
CA HIS A 138 -15.98 3.79 9.58
C HIS A 138 -17.10 3.67 10.62
N ALA A 139 -16.95 4.28 11.80
CA ALA A 139 -18.01 4.31 12.82
C ALA A 139 -19.28 5.03 12.35
N ALA A 140 -19.18 5.85 11.30
CA ALA A 140 -20.31 6.53 10.69
C ALA A 140 -20.81 5.82 9.40
N GLY A 141 -20.08 4.82 8.90
CA GLY A 141 -20.42 4.11 7.66
C GLY A 141 -21.20 2.83 7.94
N ARG A 142 -22.38 2.72 7.34
CA ARG A 142 -23.19 1.49 7.40
C ARG A 142 -22.65 0.35 6.54
N SER A 143 -21.60 0.58 5.75
CA SER A 143 -21.01 -0.41 4.83
C SER A 143 -19.51 -0.55 5.03
N SER A 144 -18.99 -1.76 4.82
CA SER A 144 -17.56 -2.08 4.88
C SER A 144 -17.18 -3.09 3.80
N TYR A 145 -15.90 -3.08 3.41
CA TYR A 145 -15.37 -4.04 2.44
C TYR A 145 -14.62 -5.17 3.16
N VAL A 146 -15.01 -6.39 2.87
CA VAL A 146 -14.29 -7.60 3.29
C VAL A 146 -13.54 -8.18 2.10
N ARG A 147 -12.23 -8.33 2.22
CA ARG A 147 -11.43 -8.95 1.19
C ARG A 147 -11.59 -10.47 1.25
N ILE A 148 -11.94 -11.09 0.13
CA ILE A 148 -12.08 -12.55 0.00
C ILE A 148 -10.97 -13.17 -0.86
N THR A 149 -10.43 -12.40 -1.81
CA THR A 149 -9.44 -12.87 -2.78
C THR A 149 -8.47 -11.73 -3.12
N ARG A 150 -7.24 -12.08 -3.44
CA ARG A 150 -6.20 -11.19 -3.96
C ARG A 150 -5.54 -11.79 -5.19
N GLY A 151 -5.01 -10.94 -6.10
CA GLY A 151 -4.35 -11.38 -7.32
C GLY A 151 -5.33 -11.87 -8.38
N CYS A 152 -4.81 -12.44 -9.47
CA CYS A 152 -5.63 -13.01 -10.53
C CYS A 152 -4.80 -13.88 -11.47
N ASN A 153 -5.32 -15.04 -11.86
CA ASN A 153 -4.70 -16.00 -12.78
C ASN A 153 -5.24 -15.92 -14.22
N LYS A 154 -6.12 -14.96 -14.54
CA LYS A 154 -6.81 -14.92 -15.84
C LYS A 154 -5.96 -14.36 -16.99
N PHE A 155 -4.92 -13.57 -16.73
CA PHE A 155 -4.02 -13.02 -17.74
C PHE A 155 -4.70 -12.39 -18.97
N CYS A 156 -5.80 -11.66 -18.78
CA CYS A 156 -6.45 -10.90 -19.85
C CYS A 156 -5.45 -9.91 -20.46
N THR A 157 -5.45 -9.75 -21.79
CA THR A 157 -4.43 -9.00 -22.55
C THR A 157 -4.23 -7.55 -22.12
N TYR A 158 -5.27 -6.90 -21.63
CA TYR A 158 -5.25 -5.50 -21.17
C TYR A 158 -5.05 -5.36 -19.65
N CYS A 159 -5.02 -6.46 -18.90
CA CYS A 159 -5.11 -6.39 -17.45
C CYS A 159 -3.75 -6.41 -16.76
N VAL A 160 -3.48 -5.39 -15.95
CA VAL A 160 -2.24 -5.26 -15.18
C VAL A 160 -2.26 -6.08 -13.88
N VAL A 161 -3.43 -6.52 -13.40
CA VAL A 161 -3.60 -7.15 -12.07
C VAL A 161 -2.67 -8.34 -11.84
N PRO A 162 -2.52 -9.32 -12.76
CA PRO A 162 -1.61 -10.43 -12.54
C PRO A 162 -0.14 -9.98 -12.37
N ASN A 163 0.23 -8.83 -12.95
CA ASN A 163 1.58 -8.30 -12.90
C ASN A 163 1.86 -7.50 -11.63
N THR A 164 0.83 -6.89 -11.04
CA THR A 164 0.98 -5.97 -9.89
C THR A 164 0.53 -6.57 -8.57
N ARG A 165 -0.36 -7.56 -8.60
CA ARG A 165 -0.91 -8.21 -7.40
C ARG A 165 -0.56 -9.69 -7.29
N GLY A 166 0.12 -10.24 -8.32
CA GLY A 166 0.55 -11.62 -8.36
C GLY A 166 -0.57 -12.62 -8.64
N ALA A 167 -0.31 -13.88 -8.30
CA ALA A 167 -1.26 -14.99 -8.44
C ALA A 167 -2.50 -14.80 -7.56
N GLU A 168 -3.54 -15.52 -7.91
CA GLU A 168 -4.79 -15.53 -7.14
C GLU A 168 -4.61 -16.29 -5.83
N VAL A 169 -4.90 -15.63 -4.72
CA VAL A 169 -4.83 -16.15 -3.35
C VAL A 169 -6.17 -15.88 -2.67
N HIS A 170 -6.76 -16.92 -2.12
CA HIS A 170 -8.04 -16.86 -1.41
C HIS A 170 -7.79 -16.82 0.10
N ARG A 171 -8.55 -16.00 0.81
CA ARG A 171 -8.58 -16.08 2.28
C ARG A 171 -9.34 -17.30 2.76
N PRO A 172 -8.95 -17.90 3.90
CA PRO A 172 -9.71 -18.96 4.52
C PRO A 172 -11.15 -18.51 4.80
N PRO A 173 -12.16 -19.34 4.48
CA PRO A 173 -13.57 -18.96 4.69
C PRO A 173 -13.89 -18.60 6.15
N ASN A 174 -13.27 -19.28 7.11
CA ASN A 174 -13.49 -19.03 8.53
C ASN A 174 -13.06 -17.61 8.95
N ASP A 175 -11.93 -17.11 8.42
CA ASP A 175 -11.42 -15.77 8.73
C ASP A 175 -12.30 -14.69 8.12
N ILE A 176 -12.86 -14.95 6.93
CA ILE A 176 -13.83 -14.07 6.28
C ILE A 176 -15.10 -13.96 7.13
N VAL A 177 -15.63 -15.11 7.58
CA VAL A 177 -16.84 -15.14 8.41
C VAL A 177 -16.61 -14.45 9.74
N GLU A 178 -15.46 -14.65 10.36
CA GLU A 178 -15.10 -14.00 11.62
C GLU A 178 -14.96 -12.47 11.48
N GLU A 179 -14.37 -12.00 10.39
CA GLU A 179 -14.31 -10.57 10.09
C GLU A 179 -15.72 -9.99 9.88
N CYS A 180 -16.58 -10.69 9.14
CA CYS A 180 -17.98 -10.26 8.95
C CYS A 180 -18.74 -10.18 10.28
N ARG A 181 -18.55 -11.14 11.19
CA ARG A 181 -19.18 -11.09 12.53
C ARG A 181 -18.72 -9.89 13.32
N ARG A 182 -17.40 -9.64 13.38
CA ARG A 182 -16.85 -8.47 14.08
C ARG A 182 -17.40 -7.16 13.53
N LEU A 183 -17.50 -7.04 12.20
CA LEU A 183 -18.08 -5.85 11.56
C LEU A 183 -19.57 -5.68 11.91
N ALA A 184 -20.34 -6.77 11.90
CA ALA A 184 -21.75 -6.76 12.28
C ALA A 184 -21.94 -6.35 13.77
N ASP A 185 -21.12 -6.88 14.67
CA ASP A 185 -21.13 -6.53 16.10
C ASP A 185 -20.81 -5.03 16.32
N GLN A 186 -20.10 -4.41 15.40
CA GLN A 186 -19.79 -2.98 15.41
C GLN A 186 -20.85 -2.11 14.73
N GLY A 187 -21.95 -2.71 14.28
CA GLY A 187 -23.07 -2.01 13.68
C GLY A 187 -22.94 -1.77 12.17
N VAL A 188 -22.01 -2.42 11.50
CA VAL A 188 -21.93 -2.42 10.03
C VAL A 188 -23.06 -3.26 9.47
N LEU A 189 -23.82 -2.72 8.52
CA LEU A 189 -25.03 -3.34 7.95
C LEU A 189 -24.81 -3.92 6.55
N GLU A 190 -23.79 -3.46 5.83
CA GLU A 190 -23.50 -3.85 4.44
C GLU A 190 -22.00 -4.06 4.22
#